data_1c49c9becda6fe26aa17784714362fde
#
_entry.id   1c49c9becda6fe26aa17784714362fde
#
_cell.length_a   1.000
_cell.length_b   1.000
_cell.length_c   1.000
_cell.angle_alpha   90.00
_cell.angle_beta   90.00
_cell.angle_gamma   90.00
#
_symmetry.space_group_name_H-M   'P 1'
#
loop_
_entity.id
_entity.type
_entity.pdbx_description
1 polymer ?
#
loop_
_entity_poly.entity_id
_entity_poly.type
_entity_poly.pdbx_seq_one_letter_code
_entity_poly.pdbx_strand_id
1 'polypeptide(L)'
;MQTSPRSAPRIHVSGMDARAAALAKEYHCGYEITAFSYAPNLEREDVFSAVAASLEGLDGLWLHAPFAELIPCAIDPNVRANALFRFRQTLSAAQRLGVHQIVVHGGFIPYVYYPEWYVEQSIAFWQELLSDAPDDLLLALENVMEPGPQTLVEIAKGVADARLGLCLDVGHAN
;
A
#
# COMPACT_ATOMS: atom_id res chain seq x y z
N MET A 1 22.83 0.95 -23.14
CA MET A 1 21.87 0.86 -22.02
C MET A 1 22.60 0.20 -20.85
N GLN A 2 23.08 0.98 -19.90
CA GLN A 2 23.63 0.42 -18.66
C GLN A 2 22.45 0.06 -17.76
N THR A 3 22.25 -1.23 -17.52
CA THR A 3 21.34 -1.71 -16.48
C THR A 3 21.96 -1.33 -15.14
N SER A 4 21.33 -0.38 -14.44
CA SER A 4 21.66 -0.10 -13.04
C SER A 4 21.62 -1.42 -12.26
N PRO A 5 22.60 -1.73 -11.39
CA PRO A 5 22.56 -2.94 -10.59
C PRO A 5 21.26 -2.93 -9.79
N ARG A 6 20.43 -3.97 -9.96
CA ARG A 6 19.26 -4.19 -9.10
C ARG A 6 19.78 -4.23 -7.67
N SER A 7 19.38 -3.26 -6.84
CA SER A 7 19.64 -3.35 -5.40
C SER A 7 19.07 -4.68 -4.91
N ALA A 8 19.80 -5.36 -4.02
CA ALA A 8 19.30 -6.57 -3.36
C ALA A 8 17.90 -6.31 -2.78
N PRO A 9 17.00 -7.30 -2.78
CA PRO A 9 15.68 -7.14 -2.19
C PRO A 9 15.84 -6.72 -0.73
N ARG A 10 15.21 -5.61 -0.36
CA ARG A 10 15.30 -5.08 0.99
C ARG A 10 14.20 -5.69 1.83
N ILE A 11 14.57 -6.30 2.96
CA ILE A 11 13.62 -6.80 3.95
C ILE A 11 13.07 -5.60 4.71
N HIS A 12 11.76 -5.55 4.91
CA HIS A 12 11.08 -4.56 5.73
C HIS A 12 10.46 -5.23 6.95
N VAL A 13 10.56 -4.57 8.10
CA VAL A 13 9.93 -5.03 9.34
C VAL A 13 8.62 -4.27 9.50
N SER A 14 7.52 -4.99 9.62
CA SER A 14 6.20 -4.39 9.84
C SER A 14 6.08 -3.79 11.24
N GLY A 15 5.60 -2.56 11.31
CA GLY A 15 5.41 -1.79 12.53
C GLY A 15 4.31 -2.29 13.48
N MET A 16 3.74 -3.47 13.22
CA MET A 16 2.72 -4.08 14.08
C MET A 16 3.26 -4.52 15.45
N ASP A 17 4.56 -4.86 15.55
CA ASP A 17 5.21 -5.23 16.81
C ASP A 17 5.93 -4.02 17.40
N ALA A 18 5.80 -3.80 18.72
CA ALA A 18 6.44 -2.69 19.41
C ALA A 18 7.99 -2.69 19.31
N ARG A 19 8.60 -3.84 19.00
CA ARG A 19 10.07 -3.98 18.81
C ARG A 19 10.50 -3.70 17.36
N ALA A 20 9.56 -3.56 16.44
CA ALA A 20 9.85 -3.49 14.99
C ALA A 20 10.84 -2.38 14.65
N ALA A 21 10.68 -1.18 15.20
CA ALA A 21 11.57 -0.05 14.96
C ALA A 21 13.01 -0.33 15.48
N ALA A 22 13.13 -0.96 16.64
CA ALA A 22 14.44 -1.34 17.19
C ALA A 22 15.12 -2.41 16.33
N LEU A 23 14.37 -3.43 15.91
CA LEU A 23 14.86 -4.49 15.01
C LEU A 23 15.28 -3.93 13.65
N ALA A 24 14.47 -3.03 13.07
CA ALA A 24 14.80 -2.39 11.79
C ALA A 24 16.15 -1.64 11.86
N LYS A 25 16.41 -0.93 12.96
CA LYS A 25 17.69 -0.23 13.20
C LYS A 25 18.85 -1.21 13.43
N GLU A 26 18.65 -2.22 14.27
CA GLU A 26 19.67 -3.21 14.62
C GLU A 26 20.14 -4.01 13.39
N TYR A 27 19.20 -4.43 12.55
CA TYR A 27 19.49 -5.27 11.37
C TYR A 27 19.58 -4.51 10.07
N HIS A 28 19.51 -3.17 10.08
CA HIS A 28 19.53 -2.31 8.89
C HIS A 28 18.47 -2.70 7.84
N CYS A 29 17.29 -3.10 8.32
CA CYS A 29 16.12 -3.40 7.49
C CYS A 29 15.34 -2.12 7.17
N GLY A 30 14.50 -2.16 6.15
CA GLY A 30 13.47 -1.16 5.96
C GLY A 30 12.39 -1.27 7.04
N TYR A 31 11.58 -0.23 7.18
CA TYR A 31 10.51 -0.18 8.17
C TYR A 31 9.18 0.17 7.50
N GLU A 32 8.14 -0.58 7.85
CA GLU A 32 6.79 -0.34 7.39
C GLU A 32 5.97 0.34 8.49
N ILE A 33 5.49 1.54 8.21
CA ILE A 33 4.64 2.34 9.09
C ILE A 33 3.22 1.80 9.01
N THR A 34 2.74 1.17 10.08
CA THR A 34 1.39 0.57 10.14
C THR A 34 0.37 1.38 10.91
N ALA A 35 0.77 2.49 11.54
CA ALA A 35 -0.13 3.32 12.34
C ALA A 35 -1.36 3.83 11.55
N PHE A 36 -1.24 3.99 10.23
CA PHE A 36 -2.29 4.48 9.34
C PHE A 36 -3.09 3.35 8.66
N SER A 37 -2.77 2.08 8.93
CA SER A 37 -3.62 0.96 8.50
C SER A 37 -5.01 1.00 9.15
N TYR A 38 -5.15 1.74 10.25
CA TYR A 38 -6.43 2.12 10.84
C TYR A 38 -6.85 3.50 10.32
N ALA A 39 -7.83 3.52 9.41
CA ALA A 39 -8.23 4.73 8.67
C ALA A 39 -8.50 5.99 9.52
N PRO A 40 -9.13 5.91 10.71
CA PRO A 40 -9.33 7.10 11.55
C PRO A 40 -8.04 7.81 11.97
N ASN A 41 -6.90 7.13 11.99
CA ASN A 41 -5.62 7.73 12.33
C ASN A 41 -5.12 8.73 11.27
N LEU A 42 -5.63 8.65 10.04
CA LEU A 42 -5.31 9.61 8.97
C LEU A 42 -5.82 11.05 9.27
N GLU A 43 -6.71 11.19 10.23
CA GLU A 43 -7.30 12.48 10.65
C GLU A 43 -6.76 12.96 12.01
N ARG A 44 -5.78 12.24 12.58
CA ARG A 44 -5.29 12.49 13.95
C ARG A 44 -3.89 13.10 13.95
N GLU A 45 -3.80 14.37 14.30
CA GLU A 45 -2.52 15.09 14.36
C GLU A 45 -1.56 14.57 15.45
N ASP A 46 -2.11 14.08 16.57
CA ASP A 46 -1.31 13.43 17.61
C ASP A 46 -0.65 12.15 17.13
N VAL A 47 -1.34 11.37 16.28
CA VAL A 47 -0.75 10.16 15.65
C VAL A 47 0.34 10.54 14.67
N PHE A 48 0.12 11.55 13.82
CA PHE A 48 1.16 12.03 12.91
C PHE A 48 2.42 12.46 13.65
N SER A 49 2.27 13.25 14.72
CA SER A 49 3.40 13.71 15.52
C SER A 49 4.17 12.56 16.18
N ALA A 50 3.44 11.58 16.73
CA ALA A 50 4.04 10.41 17.34
C ALA A 50 4.78 9.54 16.32
N VAL A 51 4.18 9.30 15.15
CA VAL A 51 4.82 8.56 14.05
C VAL A 51 6.07 9.27 13.60
N ALA A 52 6.00 10.56 13.25
CA ALA A 52 7.16 11.33 12.79
C ALA A 52 8.34 11.26 13.77
N ALA A 53 8.07 11.37 15.08
CA ALA A 53 9.09 11.23 16.11
C ALA A 53 9.70 9.82 16.18
N SER A 54 8.92 8.78 15.88
CA SER A 54 9.38 7.38 15.90
C SER A 54 10.28 7.00 14.73
N LEU A 55 10.22 7.76 13.62
CA LEU A 55 10.96 7.45 12.39
C LEU A 55 12.43 7.87 12.45
N GLU A 56 12.86 8.60 13.49
CA GLU A 56 14.24 9.05 13.61
C GLU A 56 15.24 7.87 13.57
N GLY A 57 16.20 7.95 12.65
CA GLY A 57 17.22 6.92 12.44
C GLY A 57 16.72 5.64 11.78
N LEU A 58 15.51 5.65 11.20
CA LEU A 58 15.01 4.62 10.30
C LEU A 58 15.18 5.06 8.85
N ASP A 59 15.42 4.10 7.96
CA ASP A 59 15.49 4.34 6.52
C ASP A 59 14.68 3.29 5.75
N GLY A 60 14.52 3.48 4.43
CA GLY A 60 13.73 2.57 3.61
C GLY A 60 12.28 2.47 4.10
N LEU A 61 11.65 3.61 4.30
CA LEU A 61 10.32 3.70 4.87
C LEU A 61 9.26 3.32 3.84
N TRP A 62 8.33 2.48 4.26
CA TRP A 62 7.07 2.20 3.59
C TRP A 62 5.91 2.60 4.50
N LEU A 63 4.79 2.97 3.90
CA LEU A 63 3.56 3.24 4.63
C LEU A 63 2.52 2.20 4.25
N HIS A 64 1.94 1.51 5.23
CA HIS A 64 0.79 0.64 4.99
C HIS A 64 -0.49 1.48 4.98
N ALA A 65 -1.20 1.45 3.85
CA ALA A 65 -2.50 2.11 3.73
C ALA A 65 -3.57 1.44 4.61
N PRO A 66 -4.65 2.12 4.97
CA PRO A 66 -5.80 1.46 5.55
C PRO A 66 -6.40 0.46 4.55
N PHE A 67 -6.91 -0.64 5.09
CA PHE A 67 -7.44 -1.72 4.26
C PHE A 67 -8.83 -2.19 4.70
N ALA A 68 -9.12 -2.13 5.99
CA ALA A 68 -10.40 -2.56 6.52
C ALA A 68 -11.55 -1.74 5.92
N GLU A 69 -12.56 -2.41 5.39
CA GLU A 69 -13.77 -1.80 4.81
C GLU A 69 -13.51 -0.91 3.58
N LEU A 70 -12.30 -1.01 2.98
CA LEU A 70 -11.97 -0.30 1.76
C LEU A 70 -11.98 -1.26 0.56
N ILE A 71 -12.91 -1.04 -0.35
CA ILE A 71 -13.17 -1.94 -1.47
C ILE A 71 -13.09 -1.16 -2.79
N PRO A 72 -11.90 -1.11 -3.41
CA PRO A 72 -11.69 -0.44 -4.71
C PRO A 72 -12.64 -0.92 -5.81
N CYS A 73 -12.97 -2.22 -5.82
CA CYS A 73 -13.84 -2.85 -6.82
C CYS A 73 -15.34 -2.82 -6.45
N ALA A 74 -15.74 -2.05 -5.43
CA ALA A 74 -17.12 -2.05 -4.94
C ALA A 74 -18.14 -1.72 -6.06
N ILE A 75 -19.26 -2.46 -6.04
CA ILE A 75 -20.40 -2.21 -6.92
C ILE A 75 -21.12 -0.90 -6.52
N ASP A 76 -21.23 -0.67 -5.20
CA ASP A 76 -21.81 0.58 -4.69
C ASP A 76 -20.82 1.74 -4.89
N PRO A 77 -21.20 2.79 -5.66
CA PRO A 77 -20.31 3.93 -5.92
C PRO A 77 -19.92 4.69 -4.65
N ASN A 78 -20.74 4.70 -3.60
CA ASN A 78 -20.41 5.36 -2.34
C ASN A 78 -19.31 4.61 -1.59
N VAL A 79 -19.33 3.27 -1.60
CA VAL A 79 -18.29 2.44 -1.01
C VAL A 79 -16.97 2.63 -1.75
N ARG A 80 -17.01 2.62 -3.10
CA ARG A 80 -15.84 2.92 -3.94
C ARG A 80 -15.31 4.32 -3.69
N ALA A 81 -16.19 5.33 -3.61
CA ALA A 81 -15.79 6.71 -3.36
C ALA A 81 -15.13 6.88 -1.98
N ASN A 82 -15.64 6.18 -0.95
CA ASN A 82 -15.01 6.17 0.37
C ASN A 82 -13.60 5.56 0.31
N ALA A 83 -13.41 4.45 -0.40
CA ALA A 83 -12.09 3.86 -0.60
C ALA A 83 -11.13 4.85 -1.26
N LEU A 84 -11.56 5.51 -2.35
CA LEU A 84 -10.76 6.51 -3.04
C LEU A 84 -10.40 7.71 -2.13
N PHE A 85 -11.35 8.20 -1.35
CA PHE A 85 -11.12 9.26 -0.38
C PHE A 85 -10.05 8.87 0.65
N ARG A 86 -10.13 7.67 1.23
CA ARG A 86 -9.15 7.18 2.22
C ARG A 86 -7.76 6.97 1.61
N PHE A 87 -7.67 6.45 0.39
CA PHE A 87 -6.38 6.35 -0.29
C PHE A 87 -5.78 7.71 -0.64
N ARG A 88 -6.58 8.71 -1.03
CA ARG A 88 -6.11 10.10 -1.21
C ARG A 88 -5.58 10.69 0.10
N GLN A 89 -6.23 10.44 1.23
CA GLN A 89 -5.70 10.81 2.54
C GLN A 89 -4.36 10.11 2.83
N THR A 90 -4.22 8.85 2.41
CA THR A 90 -2.96 8.10 2.56
C THR A 90 -1.85 8.70 1.71
N LEU A 91 -2.12 9.14 0.47
CA LEU A 91 -1.15 9.89 -0.34
C LEU A 91 -0.66 11.14 0.37
N SER A 92 -1.58 11.91 0.96
CA SER A 92 -1.25 13.12 1.73
C SER A 92 -0.43 12.77 2.99
N ALA A 93 -0.75 11.68 3.67
CA ALA A 93 -0.01 11.21 4.84
C ALA A 93 1.43 10.82 4.48
N ALA A 94 1.62 10.07 3.39
CA ALA A 94 2.92 9.69 2.88
C ALA A 94 3.77 10.93 2.54
N GLN A 95 3.20 11.90 1.84
CA GLN A 95 3.86 13.16 1.51
C GLN A 95 4.28 13.94 2.77
N ARG A 96 3.42 14.03 3.78
CA ARG A 96 3.73 14.70 5.07
C ARG A 96 4.90 14.05 5.81
N LEU A 97 5.06 12.72 5.68
CA LEU A 97 6.12 11.96 6.34
C LEU A 97 7.36 11.80 5.47
N GLY A 98 7.37 12.32 4.24
CA GLY A 98 8.47 12.14 3.28
C GLY A 98 8.63 10.66 2.84
N VAL A 99 7.53 9.90 2.82
CA VAL A 99 7.49 8.50 2.38
C VAL A 99 6.99 8.43 0.95
N HIS A 100 7.71 7.72 0.09
CA HIS A 100 7.41 7.60 -1.34
C HIS A 100 6.89 6.21 -1.73
N GLN A 101 6.66 5.33 -0.77
CA GLN A 101 6.29 3.95 -1.01
C GLN A 101 5.12 3.54 -0.10
N ILE A 102 4.04 3.04 -0.70
CA ILE A 102 2.80 2.69 0.02
C ILE A 102 2.39 1.28 -0.34
N VAL A 103 2.15 0.44 0.67
CA VAL A 103 1.49 -0.86 0.52
C VAL A 103 -0.02 -0.65 0.54
N VAL A 104 -0.72 -1.26 -0.41
CA VAL A 104 -2.17 -1.17 -0.56
C VAL A 104 -2.79 -2.55 -0.77
N HIS A 105 -3.97 -2.78 -0.20
CA HIS A 105 -4.78 -3.97 -0.47
C HIS A 105 -5.79 -3.71 -1.59
N GLY A 106 -6.05 -4.73 -2.40
CA GLY A 106 -7.02 -4.66 -3.49
C GLY A 106 -8.49 -4.75 -3.05
N GLY A 107 -8.75 -5.25 -1.83
CA GLY A 107 -10.09 -5.38 -1.28
C GLY A 107 -10.94 -6.46 -1.96
N PHE A 108 -10.30 -7.51 -2.51
CA PHE A 108 -11.02 -8.67 -3.03
C PHE A 108 -11.73 -9.42 -1.91
N ILE A 109 -13.01 -9.73 -2.11
CA ILE A 109 -13.80 -10.55 -1.18
C ILE A 109 -14.23 -11.83 -1.91
N PRO A 110 -13.66 -13.01 -1.52
CA PRO A 110 -14.05 -14.29 -2.10
C PRO A 110 -15.55 -14.53 -2.02
N TYR A 111 -16.11 -15.16 -3.05
CA TYR A 111 -17.55 -15.46 -3.18
C TYR A 111 -18.49 -14.25 -3.31
N VAL A 112 -17.98 -13.01 -3.18
CA VAL A 112 -18.72 -11.77 -3.40
C VAL A 112 -18.46 -11.19 -4.79
N TYR A 113 -17.18 -11.16 -5.17
CA TYR A 113 -16.78 -10.63 -6.47
C TYR A 113 -16.27 -11.74 -7.39
N TYR A 114 -16.65 -11.65 -8.66
CA TYR A 114 -16.03 -12.43 -9.74
C TYR A 114 -14.64 -11.85 -10.02
N PRO A 115 -13.62 -12.70 -10.30
CA PRO A 115 -12.27 -12.23 -10.58
C PRO A 115 -12.18 -11.22 -11.72
N GLU A 116 -12.97 -11.40 -12.78
CA GLU A 116 -13.01 -10.52 -13.94
C GLU A 116 -13.52 -9.12 -13.57
N TRP A 117 -14.60 -9.06 -12.76
CA TRP A 117 -15.11 -7.79 -12.22
C TRP A 117 -14.07 -7.08 -11.37
N TYR A 118 -13.43 -7.83 -10.47
CA TYR A 118 -12.40 -7.30 -9.58
C TYR A 118 -11.23 -6.70 -10.37
N VAL A 119 -10.74 -7.41 -11.40
CA VAL A 119 -9.65 -6.91 -12.25
C VAL A 119 -10.06 -5.62 -12.97
N GLU A 120 -11.21 -5.62 -13.64
CA GLU A 120 -11.69 -4.46 -14.40
C GLU A 120 -11.87 -3.22 -13.52
N GLN A 121 -12.56 -3.36 -12.39
CA GLN A 121 -12.84 -2.24 -11.49
C GLN A 121 -11.57 -1.77 -10.76
N SER A 122 -10.67 -2.68 -10.41
CA SER A 122 -9.40 -2.32 -9.79
C SER A 122 -8.50 -1.54 -10.75
N ILE A 123 -8.45 -1.92 -12.03
CA ILE A 123 -7.68 -1.16 -13.04
C ILE A 123 -8.17 0.30 -13.09
N ALA A 124 -9.47 0.50 -13.23
CA ALA A 124 -10.06 1.84 -13.28
C ALA A 124 -9.80 2.64 -11.98
N PHE A 125 -9.89 1.97 -10.83
CA PHE A 125 -9.65 2.59 -9.53
C PHE A 125 -8.21 3.06 -9.35
N TRP A 126 -7.25 2.18 -9.63
CA TRP A 126 -5.83 2.52 -9.45
C TRP A 126 -5.36 3.56 -10.46
N GLN A 127 -5.87 3.55 -11.70
CA GLN A 127 -5.60 4.60 -12.67
C GLN A 127 -6.12 5.96 -12.17
N GLU A 128 -7.33 6.00 -11.60
CA GLU A 128 -7.90 7.22 -11.03
C GLU A 128 -7.06 7.73 -9.84
N LEU A 129 -6.67 6.85 -8.91
CA LEU A 129 -5.85 7.24 -7.76
C LEU A 129 -4.47 7.74 -8.19
N LEU A 130 -3.83 7.07 -9.16
CA LEU A 130 -2.50 7.44 -9.64
C LEU A 130 -2.50 8.75 -10.41
N SER A 131 -3.64 9.17 -10.98
CA SER A 131 -3.75 10.50 -11.60
C SER A 131 -3.56 11.65 -10.60
N ASP A 132 -3.83 11.40 -9.32
CA ASP A 132 -3.67 12.36 -8.22
C ASP A 132 -2.32 12.20 -7.48
N ALA A 133 -1.58 11.11 -7.76
CA ALA A 133 -0.36 10.77 -7.03
C ALA A 133 0.88 11.48 -7.60
N PRO A 134 1.87 11.84 -6.75
CA PRO A 134 3.16 12.34 -7.20
C PRO A 134 3.89 11.35 -8.12
N ASP A 135 4.72 11.87 -9.04
CA ASP A 135 5.44 11.05 -10.02
C ASP A 135 6.47 10.10 -9.40
N ASP A 136 6.99 10.41 -8.23
CA ASP A 136 7.99 9.66 -7.49
C ASP A 136 7.40 8.69 -6.45
N LEU A 137 6.06 8.60 -6.39
CA LEU A 137 5.37 7.66 -5.50
C LEU A 137 5.30 6.27 -6.11
N LEU A 138 5.45 5.25 -5.28
CA LEU A 138 5.23 3.84 -5.60
C LEU A 138 4.08 3.28 -4.77
N LEU A 139 3.08 2.69 -5.43
CA LEU A 139 2.08 1.83 -4.80
C LEU A 139 2.46 0.36 -5.00
N ALA A 140 2.43 -0.43 -3.94
CA ALA A 140 2.66 -1.87 -3.99
C ALA A 140 1.37 -2.61 -3.61
N LEU A 141 0.72 -3.20 -4.61
CA LEU A 141 -0.51 -3.97 -4.43
C LEU A 141 -0.18 -5.33 -3.84
N GLU A 142 -0.69 -5.59 -2.64
CA GLU A 142 -0.38 -6.77 -1.85
C GLU A 142 -1.36 -7.91 -2.11
N ASN A 143 -0.84 -9.15 -2.11
CA ASN A 143 -1.66 -10.36 -2.14
C ASN A 143 -2.32 -10.62 -0.79
N VAL A 144 -3.63 -10.75 -0.76
CA VAL A 144 -4.40 -11.02 0.47
C VAL A 144 -5.34 -12.21 0.29
N MET A 145 -6.42 -12.04 -0.47
CA MET A 145 -7.48 -13.05 -0.66
C MET A 145 -7.76 -13.35 -2.13
N GLU A 146 -6.95 -12.84 -3.02
CA GLU A 146 -7.11 -13.05 -4.45
C GLU A 146 -6.98 -14.55 -4.80
N PRO A 147 -7.73 -15.02 -5.83
CA PRO A 147 -7.71 -16.45 -6.18
C PRO A 147 -6.35 -16.96 -6.66
N GLY A 148 -5.43 -16.04 -6.98
CA GLY A 148 -4.07 -16.36 -7.38
C GLY A 148 -3.29 -15.14 -7.84
N PRO A 149 -1.96 -15.28 -7.99
CA PRO A 149 -1.08 -14.15 -8.32
C PRO A 149 -1.36 -13.55 -9.71
N GLN A 150 -1.98 -14.32 -10.61
CA GLN A 150 -2.33 -13.87 -11.96
C GLN A 150 -3.27 -12.66 -11.92
N THR A 151 -4.22 -12.66 -11.00
CA THR A 151 -5.19 -11.58 -10.81
C THR A 151 -4.49 -10.24 -10.55
N LEU A 152 -3.51 -10.21 -9.64
CA LEU A 152 -2.73 -9.00 -9.35
C LEU A 152 -1.84 -8.58 -10.51
N VAL A 153 -1.26 -9.56 -11.23
CA VAL A 153 -0.45 -9.30 -12.43
C VAL A 153 -1.30 -8.68 -13.55
N GLU A 154 -2.53 -9.15 -13.73
CA GLU A 154 -3.47 -8.60 -14.71
C GLU A 154 -3.85 -7.15 -14.35
N ILE A 155 -4.12 -6.87 -13.08
CA ILE A 155 -4.39 -5.50 -12.61
C ILE A 155 -3.19 -4.60 -12.90
N ALA A 156 -1.98 -4.97 -12.48
CA ALA A 156 -0.78 -4.16 -12.69
C ALA A 156 -0.50 -3.90 -14.17
N LYS A 157 -0.68 -4.91 -15.03
CA LYS A 157 -0.55 -4.75 -16.49
C LYS A 157 -1.63 -3.84 -17.08
N GLY A 158 -2.87 -3.96 -16.61
CA GLY A 158 -4.00 -3.16 -17.10
C GLY A 158 -3.91 -1.70 -16.68
N VAL A 159 -3.40 -1.42 -15.48
CA VAL A 159 -3.14 -0.05 -15.02
C VAL A 159 -2.07 0.62 -15.89
N ALA A 160 -1.06 -0.14 -16.33
CA ALA A 160 0.01 0.30 -17.24
C ALA A 160 0.76 1.55 -16.75
N ASP A 161 0.90 1.72 -15.44
CA ASP A 161 1.65 2.79 -14.80
C ASP A 161 2.81 2.19 -13.99
N ALA A 162 4.03 2.66 -14.21
CA ALA A 162 5.23 2.15 -13.54
C ALA A 162 5.23 2.39 -12.02
N ARG A 163 4.34 3.27 -11.53
CA ARG A 163 4.17 3.55 -10.11
C ARG A 163 3.32 2.50 -9.38
N LEU A 164 2.65 1.57 -10.09
CA LEU A 164 1.98 0.43 -9.48
C LEU A 164 2.83 -0.83 -9.62
N GLY A 165 3.38 -1.30 -8.51
CA GLY A 165 4.07 -2.59 -8.38
C GLY A 165 3.25 -3.60 -7.61
N LEU A 166 3.86 -4.77 -7.34
CA LEU A 166 3.25 -5.82 -6.53
C LEU A 166 4.06 -6.02 -5.25
N CYS A 167 3.36 -6.26 -4.14
CA CYS A 167 3.92 -6.69 -2.88
C CYS A 167 3.57 -8.16 -2.66
N LEU A 168 4.55 -8.99 -2.35
CA LEU A 168 4.33 -10.36 -1.93
C LEU A 168 4.43 -10.43 -0.40
N ASP A 169 3.28 -10.57 0.25
CA ASP A 169 3.22 -10.98 1.65
C ASP A 169 3.23 -12.51 1.71
N VAL A 170 4.30 -13.05 2.35
CA VAL A 170 4.47 -14.51 2.48
C VAL A 170 3.54 -15.12 3.52
N GLY A 171 3.02 -14.31 4.45
CA GLY A 171 2.02 -14.73 5.42
C GLY A 171 0.65 -14.99 4.79
N HIS A 172 0.34 -14.30 3.71
CA HIS A 172 -0.89 -14.48 2.93
C HIS A 172 -0.74 -15.49 1.79
N ALA A 173 0.50 -15.92 1.48
CA ALA A 173 0.79 -16.88 0.39
C ALA A 173 0.64 -18.32 0.88
N ASN A 174 -0.59 -18.83 1.02
CA ASN A 174 -0.90 -20.22 1.35
C ASN A 174 -1.44 -20.97 0.15
#